data_cf5206bb610326de4cdd15f955efbf9d
#
_entry.id   cf5206bb610326de4cdd15f955efbf9d
#
_cell.length_a   1.000
_cell.length_b   1.000
_cell.length_c   1.000
_cell.angle_alpha   90.00
_cell.angle_beta   90.00
_cell.angle_gamma   90.00
#
_symmetry.space_group_name_H-M   'P 1'
#
loop_
_entity.id
_entity.type
_entity.pdbx_description
1 polymer ?
#
loop_
_entity_poly.entity_id
_entity_poly.type
_entity_poly.pdbx_seq_one_letter_code
_entity_poly.pdbx_strand_id
1 'polypeptide(L)'
;MSKGIGFIGGGNMAAGIIGGLIKRRVFLPENIYVKEAVTKREYELKREFGISIVESAEDLYLKANLIVFAVRPQDGEAAAKEILPYLDEKKIIVSLLAGISIDKLHKWFGEKTHIARVMPNTMIESQRGYSALVFDKEFPNEKKEKVTAIVDAIGKTMEMQENQLDAFTAIGCAGPEWLTLITASLVDAGVKIGLSRSDSKQIVIENLIATGMVLEKTNKHFYQIIDEINAPGGISIEGLHVLEKAGVQGSIMEAVEAAYKKTTEIGK
;
A
#
# COMPACT_ATOMS: atom_id res chain seq x y z
N MET A 1 -12.11 -25.70 -9.92
CA MET A 1 -12.21 -24.25 -10.19
C MET A 1 -11.85 -23.53 -8.92
N SER A 2 -10.91 -22.60 -8.95
CA SER A 2 -10.62 -21.75 -7.81
C SER A 2 -11.86 -20.89 -7.53
N LYS A 3 -12.43 -20.97 -6.32
CA LYS A 3 -13.46 -20.02 -5.89
C LYS A 3 -12.86 -18.60 -5.99
N GLY A 4 -13.71 -17.58 -6.16
CA GLY A 4 -13.31 -16.19 -6.33
C GLY A 4 -12.62 -15.54 -5.13
N ILE A 5 -12.36 -14.26 -5.28
CA ILE A 5 -11.89 -13.37 -4.22
C ILE A 5 -13.03 -12.46 -3.74
N GLY A 6 -13.17 -12.32 -2.43
CA GLY A 6 -14.16 -11.46 -1.79
C GLY A 6 -13.52 -10.27 -1.08
N PHE A 7 -14.17 -9.12 -1.12
CA PHE A 7 -13.77 -7.93 -0.40
C PHE A 7 -14.86 -7.53 0.58
N ILE A 8 -14.48 -7.27 1.82
CA ILE A 8 -15.33 -6.61 2.81
C ILE A 8 -14.84 -5.16 2.91
N GLY A 9 -15.65 -4.25 2.38
CA GLY A 9 -15.32 -2.86 2.11
C GLY A 9 -14.77 -2.64 0.68
N GLY A 10 -15.31 -1.64 0.02
CA GLY A 10 -15.01 -1.25 -1.37
C GLY A 10 -14.34 0.12 -1.51
N GLY A 11 -13.60 0.57 -0.49
CA GLY A 11 -12.90 1.86 -0.48
C GLY A 11 -11.81 1.97 -1.56
N ASN A 12 -11.07 3.08 -1.55
CA ASN A 12 -10.04 3.34 -2.57
C ASN A 12 -8.95 2.26 -2.63
N MET A 13 -8.55 1.73 -1.47
CA MET A 13 -7.55 0.66 -1.41
C MET A 13 -8.07 -0.64 -2.07
N ALA A 14 -9.31 -1.04 -1.74
CA ALA A 14 -9.95 -2.18 -2.38
C ALA A 14 -10.08 -1.98 -3.90
N ALA A 15 -10.54 -0.80 -4.34
CA ALA A 15 -10.64 -0.47 -5.76
C ALA A 15 -9.30 -0.57 -6.50
N GLY A 16 -8.23 -0.03 -5.91
CA GLY A 16 -6.88 -0.14 -6.48
C GLY A 16 -6.41 -1.58 -6.62
N ILE A 17 -6.65 -2.44 -5.60
CA ILE A 17 -6.33 -3.87 -5.65
C ILE A 17 -7.17 -4.55 -6.74
N ILE A 18 -8.48 -4.34 -6.77
CA ILE A 18 -9.40 -4.89 -7.78
C ILE A 18 -8.92 -4.54 -9.20
N GLY A 19 -8.61 -3.26 -9.44
CA GLY A 19 -8.09 -2.79 -10.72
C GLY A 19 -6.79 -3.49 -11.13
N GLY A 20 -5.86 -3.67 -10.18
CA GLY A 20 -4.62 -4.42 -10.38
C GLY A 20 -4.87 -5.89 -10.74
N LEU A 21 -5.74 -6.57 -9.99
CA LEU A 21 -6.10 -7.98 -10.21
C LEU A 21 -6.68 -8.21 -11.62
N ILE A 22 -7.59 -7.35 -12.05
CA ILE A 22 -8.20 -7.41 -13.39
C ILE A 22 -7.16 -7.13 -14.48
N LYS A 23 -6.38 -6.06 -14.33
CA LYS A 23 -5.39 -5.66 -15.32
C LYS A 23 -4.29 -6.70 -15.50
N ARG A 24 -3.86 -7.36 -14.44
CA ARG A 24 -2.89 -8.47 -14.46
C ARG A 24 -3.50 -9.84 -14.77
N ARG A 25 -4.83 -9.90 -14.92
CA ARG A 25 -5.59 -11.14 -15.16
C ARG A 25 -5.39 -12.20 -14.09
N VAL A 26 -5.17 -11.78 -12.83
CA VAL A 26 -5.10 -12.69 -11.67
C VAL A 26 -6.50 -13.21 -11.34
N PHE A 27 -7.50 -12.33 -11.44
CA PHE A 27 -8.91 -12.68 -11.37
C PHE A 27 -9.68 -11.99 -12.49
N LEU A 28 -10.68 -12.70 -13.02
CA LEU A 28 -11.66 -12.11 -13.93
C LEU A 28 -12.72 -11.35 -13.12
N PRO A 29 -13.34 -10.28 -13.65
CA PRO A 29 -14.34 -9.49 -12.94
C PRO A 29 -15.47 -10.30 -12.31
N GLU A 30 -15.97 -11.32 -13.01
CA GLU A 30 -17.03 -12.21 -12.54
C GLU A 30 -16.65 -13.09 -11.34
N ASN A 31 -15.37 -13.20 -11.02
CA ASN A 31 -14.84 -13.93 -9.86
C ASN A 31 -14.41 -13.00 -8.71
N ILE A 32 -14.75 -11.71 -8.79
CA ILE A 32 -14.49 -10.70 -7.76
C ILE A 32 -15.82 -10.26 -7.16
N TYR A 33 -15.94 -10.40 -5.85
CA TYR A 33 -17.13 -10.14 -5.08
C TYR A 33 -16.86 -9.07 -4.03
N VAL A 34 -17.71 -8.08 -3.90
CA VAL A 34 -17.56 -7.01 -2.91
C VAL A 34 -18.82 -6.88 -2.08
N LYS A 35 -18.66 -6.88 -0.75
CA LYS A 35 -19.67 -6.43 0.20
C LYS A 35 -19.31 -5.01 0.64
N GLU A 36 -20.16 -4.05 0.30
CA GLU A 36 -19.99 -2.63 0.63
C GLU A 36 -21.24 -2.12 1.31
N ALA A 37 -21.12 -1.19 2.24
CA ALA A 37 -22.24 -0.63 2.99
C ALA A 37 -22.83 0.62 2.32
N VAL A 38 -22.07 1.27 1.43
CA VAL A 38 -22.47 2.54 0.79
C VAL A 38 -22.94 2.28 -0.63
N THR A 39 -24.23 2.35 -0.88
CA THR A 39 -24.88 2.06 -2.19
C THR A 39 -24.26 2.85 -3.35
N LYS A 40 -23.89 4.11 -3.14
CA LYS A 40 -23.20 4.89 -4.17
C LYS A 40 -21.89 4.23 -4.59
N ARG A 41 -21.12 3.73 -3.63
CA ARG A 41 -19.83 3.08 -3.87
C ARG A 41 -19.98 1.73 -4.55
N GLU A 42 -21.02 0.97 -4.22
CA GLU A 42 -21.38 -0.27 -4.92
C GLU A 42 -21.59 -0.03 -6.42
N TYR A 43 -22.38 1.01 -6.75
CA TYR A 43 -22.63 1.38 -8.13
C TYR A 43 -21.37 1.79 -8.87
N GLU A 44 -20.51 2.61 -8.24
CA GLU A 44 -19.23 3.04 -8.81
C GLU A 44 -18.34 1.84 -9.16
N LEU A 45 -18.13 0.92 -8.20
CA LEU A 45 -17.29 -0.27 -8.37
C LEU A 45 -17.83 -1.20 -9.46
N LYS A 46 -19.14 -1.44 -9.47
CA LYS A 46 -19.78 -2.27 -10.50
C LYS A 46 -19.63 -1.68 -11.90
N ARG A 47 -19.82 -0.35 -12.03
CA ARG A 47 -19.68 0.36 -13.31
C ARG A 47 -18.25 0.37 -13.80
N GLU A 48 -17.29 0.61 -12.90
CA GLU A 48 -15.88 0.75 -13.25
C GLU A 48 -15.20 -0.58 -13.57
N PHE A 49 -15.48 -1.61 -12.76
CA PHE A 49 -14.75 -2.88 -12.83
C PHE A 49 -15.57 -4.07 -13.34
N GLY A 50 -16.88 -3.94 -13.49
CA GLY A 50 -17.75 -5.05 -13.91
C GLY A 50 -17.85 -6.20 -12.89
N ILE A 51 -17.53 -5.95 -11.63
CA ILE A 51 -17.53 -6.93 -10.55
C ILE A 51 -18.92 -7.20 -9.98
N SER A 52 -19.04 -8.23 -9.14
CA SER A 52 -20.28 -8.59 -8.45
C SER A 52 -20.36 -7.96 -7.06
N ILE A 53 -21.43 -7.24 -6.79
CA ILE A 53 -21.79 -6.83 -5.44
C ILE A 53 -22.60 -7.93 -4.77
N VAL A 54 -22.33 -8.22 -3.51
CA VAL A 54 -23.06 -9.18 -2.69
C VAL A 54 -23.69 -8.50 -1.48
N GLU A 55 -24.89 -8.94 -1.11
CA GLU A 55 -25.66 -8.30 -0.05
C GLU A 55 -25.27 -8.80 1.35
N SER A 56 -24.83 -10.04 1.46
CA SER A 56 -24.52 -10.66 2.75
C SER A 56 -23.10 -11.19 2.87
N ALA A 57 -22.62 -11.34 4.11
CA ALA A 57 -21.38 -12.02 4.43
C ALA A 57 -21.43 -13.50 4.04
N GLU A 58 -22.59 -14.14 4.14
CA GLU A 58 -22.81 -15.53 3.72
C GLU A 58 -22.61 -15.71 2.22
N ASP A 59 -23.18 -14.83 1.40
CA ASP A 59 -23.00 -14.87 -0.05
C ASP A 59 -21.53 -14.71 -0.44
N LEU A 60 -20.82 -13.79 0.22
CA LEU A 60 -19.39 -13.59 0.00
C LEU A 60 -18.62 -14.87 0.31
N TYR A 61 -18.90 -15.49 1.45
CA TYR A 61 -18.26 -16.73 1.89
C TYR A 61 -18.47 -17.89 0.92
N LEU A 62 -19.70 -18.07 0.43
CA LEU A 62 -20.01 -19.16 -0.50
C LEU A 62 -19.26 -19.02 -1.83
N LYS A 63 -19.01 -17.79 -2.27
CA LYS A 63 -18.40 -17.47 -3.58
C LYS A 63 -16.88 -17.33 -3.54
N ALA A 64 -16.29 -16.95 -2.39
CA ALA A 64 -14.87 -16.64 -2.26
C ALA A 64 -14.16 -17.53 -1.24
N ASN A 65 -12.95 -17.98 -1.55
CA ASN A 65 -12.06 -18.66 -0.59
C ASN A 65 -11.03 -17.72 0.02
N LEU A 66 -10.78 -16.58 -0.61
CA LEU A 66 -9.87 -15.56 -0.17
C LEU A 66 -10.67 -14.30 0.08
N ILE A 67 -10.59 -13.78 1.31
CA ILE A 67 -11.39 -12.65 1.76
C ILE A 67 -10.47 -11.53 2.20
N VAL A 68 -10.56 -10.41 1.50
CA VAL A 68 -9.80 -9.19 1.78
C VAL A 68 -10.62 -8.28 2.69
N PHE A 69 -10.09 -8.01 3.86
CA PHE A 69 -10.66 -7.08 4.84
C PHE A 69 -10.12 -5.68 4.57
N ALA A 70 -10.93 -4.85 3.93
CA ALA A 70 -10.59 -3.51 3.45
C ALA A 70 -11.47 -2.41 4.05
N VAL A 71 -12.01 -2.64 5.24
CA VAL A 71 -12.76 -1.65 6.03
C VAL A 71 -11.82 -0.76 6.85
N ARG A 72 -12.34 0.28 7.48
CA ARG A 72 -11.55 1.08 8.43
C ARG A 72 -11.26 0.25 9.70
N PRO A 73 -10.13 0.46 10.39
CA PRO A 73 -9.77 -0.31 11.59
C PRO A 73 -10.87 -0.34 12.66
N GLN A 74 -11.56 0.78 12.88
CA GLN A 74 -12.66 0.88 13.85
C GLN A 74 -13.91 0.07 13.49
N ASP A 75 -14.11 -0.24 12.21
CA ASP A 75 -15.24 -1.03 11.72
C ASP A 75 -14.90 -2.54 11.64
N GLY A 76 -13.62 -2.89 11.82
CA GLY A 76 -13.07 -4.23 11.59
C GLY A 76 -13.72 -5.30 12.45
N GLU A 77 -13.90 -5.06 13.75
CA GLU A 77 -14.48 -6.05 14.66
C GLU A 77 -15.96 -6.33 14.34
N ALA A 78 -16.73 -5.30 14.01
CA ALA A 78 -18.12 -5.47 13.63
C ALA A 78 -18.25 -6.28 12.33
N ALA A 79 -17.43 -5.95 11.33
CA ALA A 79 -17.39 -6.67 10.06
C ALA A 79 -16.90 -8.12 10.22
N ALA A 80 -15.96 -8.38 11.14
CA ALA A 80 -15.50 -9.71 11.46
C ALA A 80 -16.59 -10.58 12.09
N LYS A 81 -17.39 -10.03 13.00
CA LYS A 81 -18.52 -10.74 13.61
C LYS A 81 -19.58 -11.19 12.59
N GLU A 82 -19.77 -10.45 11.52
CA GLU A 82 -20.71 -10.83 10.46
C GLU A 82 -20.24 -12.05 9.66
N ILE A 83 -18.93 -12.22 9.45
CA ILE A 83 -18.40 -13.32 8.64
C ILE A 83 -17.99 -14.54 9.47
N LEU A 84 -17.70 -14.35 10.76
CA LEU A 84 -17.23 -15.41 11.64
C LEU A 84 -18.05 -16.71 11.59
N PRO A 85 -19.41 -16.68 11.56
CA PRO A 85 -20.23 -17.89 11.52
C PRO A 85 -20.01 -18.77 10.29
N TYR A 86 -19.44 -18.19 9.23
CA TYR A 86 -19.24 -18.84 7.93
C TYR A 86 -17.77 -19.22 7.66
N LEU A 87 -16.82 -18.88 8.55
CA LEU A 87 -15.40 -19.18 8.35
C LEU A 87 -15.10 -20.66 8.58
N ASP A 88 -14.25 -21.22 7.74
CA ASP A 88 -13.66 -22.55 7.89
C ASP A 88 -12.14 -22.50 7.59
N GLU A 89 -11.44 -23.58 7.88
CA GLU A 89 -9.98 -23.71 7.67
C GLU A 89 -9.54 -23.58 6.19
N LYS A 90 -10.47 -23.60 5.23
CA LYS A 90 -10.18 -23.43 3.80
C LYS A 90 -10.04 -21.98 3.40
N LYS A 91 -10.57 -21.08 4.22
CA LYS A 91 -10.55 -19.64 3.95
C LYS A 91 -9.21 -19.02 4.30
N ILE A 92 -8.93 -17.92 3.63
CA ILE A 92 -7.79 -17.06 3.88
C ILE A 92 -8.32 -15.68 4.14
N ILE A 93 -7.97 -15.09 5.26
CA ILE A 93 -8.24 -13.68 5.57
C ILE A 93 -7.00 -12.87 5.21
N VAL A 94 -7.16 -11.89 4.33
CA VAL A 94 -6.14 -10.88 4.01
C VAL A 94 -6.57 -9.57 4.62
N SER A 95 -5.90 -9.15 5.68
CA SER A 95 -6.22 -7.91 6.40
C SER A 95 -5.39 -6.75 5.87
N LEU A 96 -6.08 -5.67 5.49
CA LEU A 96 -5.47 -4.37 5.13
C LEU A 96 -5.54 -3.37 6.31
N LEU A 97 -5.94 -3.82 7.49
CA LEU A 97 -6.22 -2.96 8.64
C LEU A 97 -4.93 -2.49 9.30
N ALA A 98 -4.65 -1.18 9.21
CA ALA A 98 -3.52 -0.59 9.90
C ALA A 98 -3.67 -0.71 11.42
N GLY A 99 -2.58 -1.04 12.12
CA GLY A 99 -2.55 -1.14 13.58
C GLY A 99 -3.25 -2.35 14.20
N ILE A 100 -3.88 -3.24 13.41
CA ILE A 100 -4.54 -4.44 13.94
C ILE A 100 -3.59 -5.63 13.78
N SER A 101 -3.13 -6.19 14.92
CA SER A 101 -2.19 -7.31 14.95
C SER A 101 -2.83 -8.65 14.54
N ILE A 102 -2.00 -9.64 14.16
CA ILE A 102 -2.43 -11.02 13.90
C ILE A 102 -3.13 -11.59 15.12
N ASP A 103 -2.59 -11.39 16.32
CA ASP A 103 -3.22 -11.86 17.56
C ASP A 103 -4.62 -11.25 17.77
N LYS A 104 -4.81 -9.98 17.43
CA LYS A 104 -6.13 -9.34 17.50
C LYS A 104 -7.07 -9.87 16.42
N LEU A 105 -6.56 -10.16 15.23
CA LEU A 105 -7.33 -10.77 14.15
C LEU A 105 -7.73 -12.22 14.51
N HIS A 106 -6.87 -13.01 15.15
CA HIS A 106 -7.24 -14.33 15.64
C HIS A 106 -8.35 -14.29 16.70
N LYS A 107 -8.38 -13.27 17.58
CA LYS A 107 -9.51 -13.07 18.51
C LYS A 107 -10.83 -12.81 17.77
N TRP A 108 -10.80 -12.21 16.58
CA TRP A 108 -11.99 -11.94 15.78
C TRP A 108 -12.42 -13.12 14.92
N PHE A 109 -11.47 -13.83 14.31
CA PHE A 109 -11.72 -14.86 13.30
C PHE A 109 -11.51 -16.29 13.79
N GLY A 110 -10.98 -16.46 15.01
CA GLY A 110 -10.61 -17.77 15.59
C GLY A 110 -9.19 -18.21 15.23
N GLU A 111 -8.60 -19.00 16.12
CA GLU A 111 -7.18 -19.42 16.07
C GLU A 111 -6.82 -20.28 14.85
N LYS A 112 -7.80 -20.96 14.26
CA LYS A 112 -7.58 -21.85 13.10
C LYS A 112 -7.65 -21.14 11.74
N THR A 113 -8.01 -19.86 11.73
CA THR A 113 -8.12 -19.09 10.50
C THR A 113 -6.75 -18.67 10.01
N HIS A 114 -6.43 -18.90 8.74
CA HIS A 114 -5.19 -18.43 8.14
C HIS A 114 -5.27 -16.94 7.85
N ILE A 115 -4.39 -16.17 8.46
CA ILE A 115 -4.39 -14.72 8.40
C ILE A 115 -3.10 -14.21 7.76
N ALA A 116 -3.25 -13.40 6.72
CA ALA A 116 -2.18 -12.59 6.16
C ALA A 116 -2.48 -11.11 6.38
N ARG A 117 -1.51 -10.34 6.88
CA ARG A 117 -1.59 -8.89 6.91
C ARG A 117 -0.87 -8.33 5.69
N VAL A 118 -1.53 -7.45 4.98
CA VAL A 118 -0.97 -6.74 3.82
C VAL A 118 -1.09 -5.25 4.08
N MET A 119 0.03 -4.55 3.98
CA MET A 119 0.06 -3.09 4.08
C MET A 119 0.53 -2.52 2.74
N PRO A 120 -0.38 -2.24 1.81
CA PRO A 120 -0.05 -1.59 0.55
C PRO A 120 0.06 -0.09 0.73
N ASN A 121 0.90 0.56 -0.06
CA ASN A 121 0.90 2.01 -0.13
C ASN A 121 -0.09 2.55 -1.18
N THR A 122 -0.36 3.84 -1.16
CA THR A 122 -1.35 4.48 -2.04
C THR A 122 -0.94 4.53 -3.52
N MET A 123 0.31 4.16 -3.84
CA MET A 123 0.84 4.20 -5.22
C MET A 123 0.46 2.96 -6.05
N ILE A 124 -0.48 2.15 -5.58
CA ILE A 124 -0.95 0.93 -6.27
C ILE A 124 -1.54 1.20 -7.66
N GLU A 125 -2.14 2.38 -7.88
CA GLU A 125 -2.66 2.79 -9.19
C GLU A 125 -1.57 2.89 -10.27
N SER A 126 -0.33 3.23 -9.87
CA SER A 126 0.83 3.27 -10.76
C SER A 126 1.33 1.88 -11.16
N GLN A 127 0.84 0.81 -10.53
CA GLN A 127 1.36 -0.57 -10.60
C GLN A 127 2.83 -0.70 -10.15
N ARG A 128 3.34 0.31 -9.49
CA ARG A 128 4.63 0.33 -8.78
C ARG A 128 4.43 0.56 -7.28
N GLY A 129 3.25 0.23 -6.77
CA GLY A 129 3.01 0.20 -5.34
C GLY A 129 4.02 -0.70 -4.65
N TYR A 130 4.26 -0.48 -3.38
CA TYR A 130 5.10 -1.34 -2.55
C TYR A 130 4.29 -1.78 -1.34
N SER A 131 4.28 -3.09 -1.08
CA SER A 131 3.44 -3.66 -0.05
C SER A 131 4.26 -4.50 0.92
N ALA A 132 4.03 -4.33 2.21
CA ALA A 132 4.48 -5.27 3.21
C ALA A 132 3.50 -6.44 3.33
N LEU A 133 4.04 -7.63 3.54
CA LEU A 133 3.29 -8.87 3.70
C LEU A 133 3.77 -9.61 4.92
N VAL A 134 2.85 -9.92 5.82
CA VAL A 134 3.10 -10.68 7.05
C VAL A 134 2.13 -11.85 7.09
N PHE A 135 2.64 -13.05 7.31
CA PHE A 135 1.83 -14.25 7.51
C PHE A 135 1.81 -14.66 8.97
N ASP A 136 0.75 -15.32 9.41
CA ASP A 136 0.76 -16.01 10.68
C ASP A 136 1.77 -17.17 10.69
N LYS A 137 2.08 -17.71 11.90
CA LYS A 137 3.18 -18.67 12.09
C LYS A 137 3.00 -19.99 11.34
N GLU A 138 1.76 -20.43 11.15
CA GLU A 138 1.43 -21.74 10.55
C GLU A 138 0.79 -21.60 9.16
N PHE A 139 1.10 -20.52 8.44
CA PHE A 139 0.49 -20.23 7.15
C PHE A 139 1.01 -21.21 6.08
N PRO A 140 0.15 -22.00 5.41
CA PRO A 140 0.58 -22.99 4.42
C PRO A 140 1.20 -22.33 3.18
N ASN A 141 2.30 -22.89 2.68
CA ASN A 141 3.02 -22.34 1.53
C ASN A 141 2.14 -22.16 0.28
N GLU A 142 1.28 -23.14 -0.02
CA GLU A 142 0.32 -23.04 -1.15
C GLU A 142 -0.63 -21.84 -1.00
N LYS A 143 -1.00 -21.50 0.23
CA LYS A 143 -1.84 -20.34 0.52
C LYS A 143 -1.05 -19.03 0.45
N LYS A 144 0.25 -19.04 0.83
CA LYS A 144 1.15 -17.89 0.69
C LYS A 144 1.25 -17.44 -0.76
N GLU A 145 1.48 -18.37 -1.68
CA GLU A 145 1.57 -18.08 -3.12
C GLU A 145 0.31 -17.36 -3.64
N LYS A 146 -0.87 -17.78 -3.18
CA LYS A 146 -2.14 -17.16 -3.57
C LYS A 146 -2.25 -15.71 -3.08
N VAL A 147 -1.84 -15.44 -1.84
CA VAL A 147 -1.84 -14.09 -1.28
C VAL A 147 -0.79 -13.22 -1.97
N THR A 148 0.42 -13.74 -2.16
CA THR A 148 1.51 -13.03 -2.83
C THR A 148 1.10 -12.61 -4.26
N ALA A 149 0.46 -13.51 -5.02
CA ALA A 149 -0.02 -13.20 -6.37
C ALA A 149 -1.01 -12.03 -6.41
N ILE A 150 -1.82 -11.85 -5.36
CA ILE A 150 -2.74 -10.71 -5.25
C ILE A 150 -1.96 -9.42 -5.02
N VAL A 151 -0.97 -9.46 -4.15
CA VAL A 151 -0.19 -8.27 -3.81
C VAL A 151 0.75 -7.88 -4.94
N ASP A 152 1.33 -8.86 -5.64
CA ASP A 152 2.18 -8.62 -6.83
C ASP A 152 1.39 -8.03 -8.01
N ALA A 153 0.06 -8.19 -8.02
CA ALA A 153 -0.78 -7.55 -9.03
C ALA A 153 -0.81 -6.01 -8.91
N ILE A 154 -0.46 -5.47 -7.76
CA ILE A 154 -0.48 -4.02 -7.48
C ILE A 154 0.91 -3.39 -7.33
N GLY A 155 1.98 -4.17 -7.43
CA GLY A 155 3.34 -3.65 -7.32
C GLY A 155 4.35 -4.68 -6.84
N LYS A 156 5.35 -4.23 -6.09
CA LYS A 156 6.36 -5.08 -5.46
C LYS A 156 5.93 -5.44 -4.03
N THR A 157 6.35 -6.62 -3.58
CA THR A 157 6.02 -7.15 -2.26
C THR A 157 7.28 -7.41 -1.45
N MET A 158 7.22 -7.15 -0.15
CA MET A 158 8.24 -7.51 0.83
C MET A 158 7.59 -8.33 1.95
N GLU A 159 7.96 -9.61 2.08
CA GLU A 159 7.61 -10.40 3.28
C GLU A 159 8.48 -9.94 4.44
N MET A 160 7.88 -9.72 5.61
CA MET A 160 8.57 -9.24 6.80
C MET A 160 7.98 -9.80 8.10
N GLN A 161 8.65 -9.54 9.20
CA GLN A 161 8.16 -9.84 10.54
C GLN A 161 7.07 -8.82 10.94
N GLU A 162 6.07 -9.26 11.72
CA GLU A 162 4.97 -8.39 12.15
C GLU A 162 5.43 -7.15 12.91
N ASN A 163 6.47 -7.26 13.74
CA ASN A 163 7.04 -6.15 14.51
C ASN A 163 7.71 -5.07 13.64
N GLN A 164 7.93 -5.34 12.35
CA GLN A 164 8.49 -4.38 11.38
C GLN A 164 7.41 -3.64 10.60
N LEU A 165 6.14 -4.08 10.69
CA LEU A 165 5.05 -3.56 9.86
C LEU A 165 4.74 -2.08 10.16
N ASP A 166 4.86 -1.65 11.41
CA ASP A 166 4.65 -0.24 11.77
C ASP A 166 5.75 0.66 11.20
N ALA A 167 7.01 0.19 11.18
CA ALA A 167 8.11 0.89 10.53
C ALA A 167 7.92 0.97 9.01
N PHE A 168 7.47 -0.13 8.38
CA PHE A 168 7.09 -0.11 6.97
C PHE A 168 5.95 0.89 6.71
N THR A 169 4.93 0.89 7.54
CA THR A 169 3.78 1.80 7.40
C THR A 169 4.23 3.26 7.46
N ALA A 170 5.11 3.59 8.40
CA ALA A 170 5.63 4.94 8.55
C ALA A 170 6.39 5.43 7.32
N ILE A 171 7.25 4.60 6.71
CA ILE A 171 8.05 5.02 5.56
C ILE A 171 7.40 4.67 4.21
N GLY A 172 6.81 3.49 4.09
CA GLY A 172 6.25 2.99 2.84
C GLY A 172 4.92 3.63 2.48
N CYS A 173 4.05 3.90 3.47
CA CYS A 173 2.74 4.48 3.22
C CYS A 173 2.74 6.01 3.27
N ALA A 174 3.48 6.63 4.19
CA ALA A 174 3.58 8.10 4.29
C ALA A 174 4.66 8.71 3.38
N GLY A 175 5.69 7.95 3.02
CA GLY A 175 6.78 8.43 2.16
C GLY A 175 6.34 9.08 0.85
N PRO A 176 5.36 8.55 0.11
CA PRO A 176 4.85 9.19 -1.11
C PRO A 176 4.33 10.62 -0.90
N GLU A 177 3.72 10.93 0.26
CA GLU A 177 3.29 12.30 0.59
C GLU A 177 4.49 13.24 0.71
N TRP A 178 5.54 12.82 1.41
CA TRP A 178 6.75 13.64 1.59
C TRP A 178 7.50 13.85 0.29
N LEU A 179 7.60 12.81 -0.55
CA LEU A 179 8.16 12.93 -1.90
C LEU A 179 7.33 13.91 -2.75
N THR A 180 6.01 13.91 -2.61
CA THR A 180 5.12 14.85 -3.30
C THR A 180 5.36 16.28 -2.80
N LEU A 181 5.54 16.51 -1.50
CA LEU A 181 5.87 17.82 -0.93
C LEU A 181 7.21 18.35 -1.48
N ILE A 182 8.26 17.50 -1.48
CA ILE A 182 9.58 17.87 -2.02
C ILE A 182 9.45 18.21 -3.52
N THR A 183 8.72 17.38 -4.27
CA THR A 183 8.46 17.60 -5.69
C THR A 183 7.75 18.94 -5.94
N ALA A 184 6.71 19.24 -5.18
CA ALA A 184 5.98 20.51 -5.27
C ALA A 184 6.91 21.70 -4.97
N SER A 185 7.75 21.60 -3.94
CA SER A 185 8.72 22.64 -3.56
C SER A 185 9.73 22.91 -4.67
N LEU A 186 10.22 21.85 -5.36
CA LEU A 186 11.13 22.01 -6.49
C LEU A 186 10.43 22.67 -7.69
N VAL A 187 9.15 22.35 -7.96
CA VAL A 187 8.36 22.99 -9.01
C VAL A 187 8.19 24.48 -8.71
N ASP A 188 7.86 24.85 -7.47
CA ASP A 188 7.70 26.24 -7.05
C ASP A 188 9.04 27.01 -7.14
N ALA A 189 10.14 26.37 -6.78
CA ALA A 189 11.48 26.94 -6.91
C ALA A 189 11.83 27.22 -8.38
N GLY A 190 11.50 26.31 -9.30
CA GLY A 190 11.68 26.50 -10.74
C GLY A 190 10.90 27.73 -11.26
N VAL A 191 9.66 27.89 -10.81
CA VAL A 191 8.85 29.08 -11.13
C VAL A 191 9.49 30.36 -10.56
N LYS A 192 9.99 30.32 -9.33
CA LYS A 192 10.64 31.45 -8.68
C LYS A 192 11.88 31.97 -9.47
N ILE A 193 12.59 31.08 -10.15
CA ILE A 193 13.78 31.44 -10.96
C ILE A 193 13.46 31.68 -12.43
N GLY A 194 12.16 31.73 -12.84
CA GLY A 194 11.71 32.20 -14.15
C GLY A 194 11.22 31.12 -15.13
N LEU A 195 11.12 29.85 -14.74
CA LEU A 195 10.48 28.83 -15.57
C LEU A 195 8.95 28.99 -15.58
N SER A 196 8.29 28.57 -16.65
CA SER A 196 6.85 28.37 -16.58
C SER A 196 6.51 27.23 -15.61
N ARG A 197 5.33 27.29 -14.99
CA ARG A 197 4.89 26.21 -14.08
C ARG A 197 4.81 24.84 -14.78
N SER A 198 4.42 24.84 -16.07
CA SER A 198 4.37 23.63 -16.87
C SER A 198 5.75 23.02 -17.09
N ASP A 199 6.72 23.84 -17.50
CA ASP A 199 8.08 23.37 -17.78
C ASP A 199 8.76 22.91 -16.49
N SER A 200 8.63 23.71 -15.41
CA SER A 200 9.18 23.35 -14.09
C SER A 200 8.62 21.99 -13.61
N LYS A 201 7.29 21.78 -13.73
CA LYS A 201 6.65 20.52 -13.38
C LYS A 201 7.21 19.35 -14.21
N GLN A 202 7.32 19.53 -15.52
CA GLN A 202 7.83 18.46 -16.40
C GLN A 202 9.27 18.08 -16.06
N ILE A 203 10.16 19.06 -15.88
CA ILE A 203 11.57 18.85 -15.52
C ILE A 203 11.68 18.10 -14.19
N VAL A 204 10.93 18.52 -13.16
CA VAL A 204 11.02 17.92 -11.82
C VAL A 204 10.48 16.49 -11.81
N ILE A 205 9.37 16.20 -12.53
CA ILE A 205 8.84 14.84 -12.62
C ILE A 205 9.83 13.91 -13.33
N GLU A 206 10.42 14.35 -14.46
CA GLU A 206 11.41 13.55 -15.19
C GLU A 206 12.67 13.29 -14.33
N ASN A 207 13.14 14.30 -13.60
CA ASN A 207 14.26 14.12 -12.66
C ASN A 207 13.92 13.10 -11.55
N LEU A 208 12.71 13.15 -10.99
CA LEU A 208 12.28 12.21 -9.94
C LEU A 208 12.26 10.76 -10.47
N ILE A 209 11.68 10.56 -11.67
CA ILE A 209 11.60 9.25 -12.31
C ILE A 209 12.99 8.73 -12.63
N ALA A 210 13.83 9.55 -13.31
CA ALA A 210 15.17 9.16 -13.71
C ALA A 210 16.06 8.83 -12.50
N THR A 211 16.01 9.65 -11.45
CA THR A 211 16.74 9.42 -10.21
C THR A 211 16.32 8.09 -9.58
N GLY A 212 15.02 7.83 -9.44
CA GLY A 212 14.52 6.55 -8.93
C GLY A 212 15.00 5.35 -9.74
N MET A 213 15.02 5.45 -11.07
CA MET A 213 15.52 4.39 -11.96
C MET A 213 17.03 4.14 -11.81
N VAL A 214 17.82 5.18 -11.59
CA VAL A 214 19.26 5.04 -11.32
C VAL A 214 19.48 4.37 -9.97
N LEU A 215 18.81 4.84 -8.93
CA LEU A 215 18.91 4.29 -7.57
C LEU A 215 18.44 2.83 -7.50
N GLU A 216 17.43 2.44 -8.27
CA GLU A 216 16.95 1.05 -8.33
C GLU A 216 17.99 0.09 -8.96
N LYS A 217 18.78 0.58 -9.92
CA LYS A 217 19.74 -0.25 -10.67
C LYS A 217 21.14 -0.29 -10.09
N THR A 218 21.47 0.66 -9.23
CA THR A 218 22.85 0.79 -8.69
C THR A 218 22.99 0.06 -7.36
N ASN A 219 24.19 -0.48 -7.11
CA ASN A 219 24.60 -0.97 -5.79
C ASN A 219 25.45 0.05 -5.02
N LYS A 220 25.61 1.28 -5.56
CA LYS A 220 26.40 2.33 -4.92
C LYS A 220 25.67 2.85 -3.68
N HIS A 221 26.44 3.26 -2.67
CA HIS A 221 25.90 4.01 -1.56
C HIS A 221 25.37 5.37 -2.03
N PHE A 222 24.27 5.85 -1.49
CA PHE A 222 23.61 7.08 -1.98
C PHE A 222 24.53 8.31 -1.93
N TYR A 223 25.40 8.42 -0.92
CA TYR A 223 26.38 9.50 -0.84
C TYR A 223 27.43 9.45 -1.94
N GLN A 224 27.80 8.27 -2.47
CA GLN A 224 28.66 8.17 -3.66
C GLN A 224 27.99 8.76 -4.90
N ILE A 225 26.68 8.56 -5.06
CA ILE A 225 25.93 9.13 -6.17
C ILE A 225 25.86 10.65 -6.04
N ILE A 226 25.66 11.16 -4.83
CA ILE A 226 25.70 12.60 -4.54
C ILE A 226 27.08 13.19 -4.90
N ASP A 227 28.16 12.54 -4.51
CA ASP A 227 29.53 12.98 -4.82
C ASP A 227 29.78 13.00 -6.33
N GLU A 228 29.34 11.98 -7.06
CA GLU A 228 29.51 11.89 -8.51
C GLU A 228 28.76 12.99 -9.28
N ILE A 229 27.68 13.52 -8.71
CA ILE A 229 26.90 14.63 -9.30
C ILE A 229 27.56 15.98 -8.99
N ASN A 230 28.32 16.07 -7.91
CA ASN A 230 28.91 17.32 -7.42
C ASN A 230 30.27 17.60 -8.09
N ALA A 231 30.24 18.41 -9.15
CA ALA A 231 31.49 18.95 -9.71
C ALA A 231 32.08 20.06 -8.81
N PRO A 232 33.41 20.20 -8.69
CA PRO A 232 34.05 21.27 -7.96
C PRO A 232 33.58 22.66 -8.43
N GLY A 233 33.01 23.46 -7.51
CA GLY A 233 32.44 24.79 -7.82
C GLY A 233 31.16 24.74 -8.67
N GLY A 234 30.52 23.55 -8.79
CA GLY A 234 29.30 23.36 -9.58
C GLY A 234 28.05 23.84 -8.86
N ILE A 235 26.96 23.96 -9.62
CA ILE A 235 25.65 24.43 -9.11
C ILE A 235 25.02 23.46 -8.11
N SER A 236 25.30 22.14 -8.25
CA SER A 236 24.71 21.10 -7.41
C SER A 236 25.18 21.21 -5.97
N ILE A 237 26.49 21.42 -5.74
CA ILE A 237 27.07 21.52 -4.39
C ILE A 237 26.61 22.80 -3.69
N GLU A 238 26.41 23.91 -4.39
CA GLU A 238 25.88 25.15 -3.82
C GLU A 238 24.45 24.95 -3.31
N GLY A 239 23.61 24.30 -4.08
CA GLY A 239 22.24 23.95 -3.66
C GLY A 239 22.22 22.95 -2.50
N LEU A 240 23.05 21.90 -2.55
CA LEU A 240 23.18 20.91 -1.49
C LEU A 240 23.58 21.56 -0.16
N HIS A 241 24.58 22.45 -0.17
CA HIS A 241 25.02 23.19 1.02
C HIS A 241 23.86 23.96 1.70
N VAL A 242 22.98 24.58 0.91
CA VAL A 242 21.81 25.30 1.47
C VAL A 242 20.85 24.33 2.16
N LEU A 243 20.60 23.15 1.57
CA LEU A 243 19.73 22.13 2.15
C LEU A 243 20.31 21.52 3.44
N GLU A 244 21.61 21.26 3.45
CA GLU A 244 22.32 20.76 4.64
C GLU A 244 22.29 21.77 5.77
N LYS A 245 22.62 23.03 5.48
CA LYS A 245 22.55 24.14 6.45
C LYS A 245 21.15 24.33 7.04
N ALA A 246 20.11 24.09 6.24
CA ALA A 246 18.72 24.14 6.68
C ALA A 246 18.28 22.92 7.50
N GLY A 247 19.11 21.88 7.65
CA GLY A 247 18.81 20.68 8.43
C GLY A 247 17.75 19.78 7.80
N VAL A 248 17.62 19.80 6.46
CA VAL A 248 16.58 19.03 5.74
C VAL A 248 16.66 17.54 6.07
N GLN A 249 17.87 16.97 6.18
CA GLN A 249 18.05 15.56 6.53
C GLN A 249 17.46 15.24 7.91
N GLY A 250 17.73 16.06 8.93
CA GLY A 250 17.18 15.90 10.27
C GLY A 250 15.66 15.98 10.27
N SER A 251 15.10 16.97 9.57
CA SER A 251 13.64 17.13 9.46
C SER A 251 12.93 15.93 8.81
N ILE A 252 13.55 15.31 7.79
CA ILE A 252 13.02 14.08 7.18
C ILE A 252 13.03 12.93 8.18
N MET A 253 14.12 12.75 8.94
CA MET A 253 14.21 11.69 9.97
C MET A 253 13.16 11.88 11.05
N GLU A 254 12.98 13.10 11.56
CA GLU A 254 11.97 13.46 12.55
C GLU A 254 10.54 13.20 12.04
N ALA A 255 10.26 13.49 10.75
CA ALA A 255 8.98 13.20 10.13
C ALA A 255 8.67 11.70 10.12
N VAL A 256 9.66 10.85 9.78
CA VAL A 256 9.53 9.38 9.82
C VAL A 256 9.28 8.89 11.24
N GLU A 257 10.01 9.40 12.23
CA GLU A 257 9.83 9.04 13.64
C GLU A 257 8.43 9.42 14.15
N ALA A 258 7.95 10.62 13.80
CA ALA A 258 6.61 11.07 14.16
C ALA A 258 5.52 10.17 13.55
N ALA A 259 5.66 9.79 12.28
CA ALA A 259 4.75 8.87 11.61
C ALA A 259 4.78 7.47 12.26
N TYR A 260 5.97 6.94 12.57
CA TYR A 260 6.13 5.67 13.26
C TYR A 260 5.45 5.66 14.64
N LYS A 261 5.67 6.70 15.44
CA LYS A 261 5.00 6.87 16.73
C LYS A 261 3.48 6.88 16.58
N LYS A 262 2.96 7.59 15.58
CA LYS A 262 1.52 7.64 15.32
C LYS A 262 0.97 6.27 14.92
N THR A 263 1.69 5.50 14.10
CA THR A 263 1.27 4.14 13.68
C THR A 263 1.13 3.22 14.89
N THR A 264 2.08 3.25 15.83
CA THR A 264 2.03 2.42 17.04
C THR A 264 0.91 2.81 18.01
N GLU A 265 0.35 4.02 17.90
CA GLU A 265 -0.81 4.48 18.69
C GLU A 265 -2.14 3.96 18.13
N ILE A 266 -2.26 3.80 16.81
CA ILE A 266 -3.52 3.36 16.15
C ILE A 266 -3.89 1.92 16.56
N GLY A 267 -2.90 1.08 16.85
CA GLY A 267 -3.09 -0.33 17.21
C GLY A 267 -3.52 -0.58 18.65
N LYS A 268 -3.42 0.43 19.52
CA LYS A 268 -3.78 0.34 20.94
C LYS A 268 -5.25 0.66 21.14
#